data_ca5518d6e99dd999a4a261ec5d0a4375
#
_entry.id   ca5518d6e99dd999a4a261ec5d0a4375
#
_cell.length_a   1.000
_cell.length_b   1.000
_cell.length_c   1.000
_cell.angle_alpha   90.00
_cell.angle_beta   90.00
_cell.angle_gamma   90.00
#
_symmetry.space_group_name_H-M   'P 1'
#
loop_
_entity.id
_entity.type
_entity.pdbx_description
1 polymer ?
#
loop_
_entity_poly.entity_id
_entity_poly.type
_entity_poly.pdbx_seq_one_letter_code
_entity_poly.pdbx_strand_id
1 'polypeptide(L)'
;MNTQVQAKKSVQPMTGPEKIIAKACGLPSVAPGDFVFPIPNMVMVHDNVLPSIKKALDSIGIDQLTSPEKVVLVTDHEVLYGSPRAALYGATNRQAAKAWNVGHFFDVGRGGHGHIFPMEMGLVSPGNFVFDNDRHCTNVGAIGAVGFRVGLEISRVLATGTNWIMVPHSLLLTLKGRLPPYVHARDLGTHIGRLIKLGEIPFDLDYKILEFAGDLDQFSLAARVALCSTPTELGAYGVFFPPSSAVLEHANRVAKSPFMAEYSDPSAHYQMRAEIDLENLEPLVSLPGGIQNAVPISEVAGLSIDHAFIGSCGSSMFEDIAAAAEVLRSRKVSSGVRLFVVPGSEETLKRLAATDLMQVLIDAGAVVLPPGCGPCNDAVVGPLHSGEVSISTATNNNHGRFGAKDAKLYLGNPLTVAASAVAGSIIDPRHL
;
A
#
# COMPACT_ATOMS: atom_id res chain seq x y z
N MET A 1 -46.89 -6.91 36.48
CA MET A 1 -45.91 -7.66 35.65
C MET A 1 -45.91 -7.01 34.28
N ASN A 2 -45.00 -6.07 34.04
CA ASN A 2 -44.82 -5.43 32.73
C ASN A 2 -43.63 -6.10 32.04
N THR A 3 -43.94 -7.07 31.17
CA THR A 3 -42.97 -7.69 30.29
C THR A 3 -42.76 -6.72 29.11
N GLN A 4 -41.76 -5.84 29.24
CA GLN A 4 -41.27 -5.12 28.06
C GLN A 4 -40.62 -6.15 27.14
N VAL A 5 -41.30 -6.46 26.04
CA VAL A 5 -40.74 -7.15 24.90
C VAL A 5 -39.70 -6.18 24.33
N GLN A 6 -38.41 -6.41 24.60
CA GLN A 6 -37.32 -5.79 23.85
C GLN A 6 -37.49 -6.23 22.40
N ALA A 7 -37.96 -5.33 21.55
CA ALA A 7 -37.91 -5.52 20.11
C ALA A 7 -36.47 -5.84 19.74
N LYS A 8 -36.20 -7.03 19.18
CA LYS A 8 -34.93 -7.36 18.52
C LYS A 8 -34.70 -6.24 17.48
N LYS A 9 -33.74 -5.34 17.74
CA LYS A 9 -33.27 -4.42 16.70
C LYS A 9 -32.84 -5.31 15.54
N SER A 10 -33.52 -5.19 14.40
CA SER A 10 -33.08 -5.84 13.17
C SER A 10 -31.65 -5.38 12.91
N VAL A 11 -30.73 -6.32 12.75
CA VAL A 11 -29.35 -6.01 12.38
C VAL A 11 -29.42 -5.23 11.06
N GLN A 12 -28.95 -4.01 11.04
CA GLN A 12 -28.96 -3.20 9.82
C GLN A 12 -27.94 -3.80 8.82
N PRO A 13 -28.25 -3.75 7.51
CA PRO A 13 -27.30 -4.17 6.50
C PRO A 13 -25.99 -3.41 6.62
N MET A 14 -24.87 -4.11 6.56
CA MET A 14 -23.51 -3.58 6.73
C MET A 14 -22.66 -3.77 5.49
N THR A 15 -21.73 -2.85 5.26
CA THR A 15 -20.62 -3.06 4.32
C THR A 15 -19.63 -4.10 4.86
N GLY A 16 -18.78 -4.67 3.99
CA GLY A 16 -17.73 -5.61 4.39
C GLY A 16 -16.82 -5.00 5.47
N PRO A 17 -16.32 -3.77 5.31
CA PRO A 17 -15.57 -3.07 6.36
C PRO A 17 -16.31 -2.91 7.68
N GLU A 18 -17.58 -2.52 7.68
CA GLU A 18 -18.38 -2.41 8.90
C GLU A 18 -18.52 -3.75 9.63
N LYS A 19 -18.69 -4.86 8.90
CA LYS A 19 -18.72 -6.22 9.48
C LYS A 19 -17.39 -6.57 10.16
N ILE A 20 -16.27 -6.26 9.50
CA ILE A 20 -14.92 -6.49 10.05
C ILE A 20 -14.71 -5.67 11.33
N ILE A 21 -15.12 -4.39 11.33
CA ILE A 21 -15.02 -3.52 12.50
C ILE A 21 -15.93 -4.04 13.63
N ALA A 22 -17.18 -4.38 13.33
CA ALA A 22 -18.12 -4.92 14.32
C ALA A 22 -17.56 -6.18 15.00
N LYS A 23 -17.02 -7.10 14.19
CA LYS A 23 -16.37 -8.33 14.67
C LYS A 23 -15.15 -8.03 15.55
N ALA A 24 -14.30 -7.09 15.14
CA ALA A 24 -13.14 -6.67 15.92
C ALA A 24 -13.51 -6.03 17.27
N CYS A 25 -14.72 -5.47 17.37
CA CYS A 25 -15.28 -4.90 18.61
C CYS A 25 -16.11 -5.90 19.43
N GLY A 26 -16.36 -7.12 18.93
CA GLY A 26 -17.29 -8.07 19.55
C GLY A 26 -18.74 -7.56 19.54
N LEU A 27 -19.11 -6.69 18.60
CA LEU A 27 -20.44 -6.09 18.46
C LEU A 27 -21.25 -6.81 17.38
N PRO A 28 -22.59 -6.86 17.51
CA PRO A 28 -23.45 -7.44 16.47
C PRO A 28 -23.53 -6.55 15.21
N SER A 29 -23.33 -5.26 15.35
CA SER A 29 -23.31 -4.29 14.24
C SER A 29 -22.64 -2.99 14.67
N VAL A 30 -22.17 -2.23 13.70
CA VAL A 30 -21.71 -0.85 13.83
C VAL A 30 -22.32 -0.02 12.71
N ALA A 31 -22.35 1.30 12.89
CA ALA A 31 -22.78 2.25 11.88
C ALA A 31 -21.76 3.39 11.73
N PRO A 32 -21.66 4.03 10.56
CA PRO A 32 -20.83 5.21 10.39
C PRO A 32 -21.13 6.28 11.45
N GLY A 33 -20.07 6.83 12.06
CA GLY A 33 -20.17 7.80 13.16
C GLY A 33 -20.13 7.18 14.57
N ASP A 34 -20.28 5.87 14.71
CA ASP A 34 -20.11 5.20 16.01
C ASP A 34 -18.66 5.29 16.50
N PHE A 35 -18.48 5.57 17.81
CA PHE A 35 -17.17 5.48 18.45
C PHE A 35 -16.99 4.09 19.05
N VAL A 36 -15.99 3.37 18.56
CA VAL A 36 -15.76 1.97 18.95
C VAL A 36 -14.28 1.70 19.25
N PHE A 37 -14.00 0.56 19.90
CA PHE A 37 -12.67 0.14 20.35
C PHE A 37 -12.35 -1.26 19.78
N PRO A 38 -11.95 -1.35 18.50
CA PRO A 38 -11.64 -2.64 17.89
C PRO A 38 -10.35 -3.24 18.44
N ILE A 39 -10.37 -4.54 18.64
CA ILE A 39 -9.19 -5.34 19.01
C ILE A 39 -8.58 -5.88 17.70
N PRO A 40 -7.36 -5.47 17.32
CA PRO A 40 -6.76 -5.86 16.06
C PRO A 40 -6.36 -7.34 16.05
N ASN A 41 -6.37 -7.93 14.85
CA ASN A 41 -5.73 -9.22 14.59
C ASN A 41 -4.21 -9.07 14.48
N MET A 42 -3.73 -7.93 13.98
CA MET A 42 -2.32 -7.61 13.86
C MET A 42 -2.08 -6.12 14.14
N VAL A 43 -0.94 -5.83 14.76
CA VAL A 43 -0.42 -4.47 14.99
C VAL A 43 0.90 -4.35 14.27
N MET A 44 0.97 -3.51 13.24
CA MET A 44 2.19 -3.26 12.47
C MET A 44 2.93 -2.05 13.01
N VAL A 45 4.25 -2.17 13.20
CA VAL A 45 5.11 -1.06 13.60
C VAL A 45 6.37 -1.04 12.74
N HIS A 46 6.60 0.09 12.09
CA HIS A 46 7.75 0.31 11.21
C HIS A 46 8.95 0.87 11.97
N ASP A 47 10.13 0.54 11.49
CA ASP A 47 11.44 0.78 12.11
C ASP A 47 11.76 2.24 12.39
N ASN A 48 11.39 3.14 11.50
CA ASN A 48 11.71 4.57 11.59
C ASN A 48 10.95 5.31 12.70
N VAL A 49 9.81 4.81 13.16
CA VAL A 49 8.98 5.40 14.23
C VAL A 49 9.07 4.65 15.56
N LEU A 50 9.53 3.39 15.55
CA LEU A 50 9.58 2.55 16.75
C LEU A 50 10.39 3.18 17.91
N PRO A 51 11.53 3.86 17.68
CA PRO A 51 12.24 4.53 18.78
C PRO A 51 11.40 5.60 19.50
N SER A 52 10.56 6.32 18.77
CA SER A 52 9.64 7.32 19.34
C SER A 52 8.51 6.65 20.12
N ILE A 53 7.98 5.55 19.62
CA ILE A 53 6.95 4.74 20.28
C ILE A 53 7.52 4.17 21.59
N LYS A 54 8.73 3.59 21.54
CA LYS A 54 9.40 3.07 22.74
C LYS A 54 9.58 4.15 23.79
N LYS A 55 10.08 5.33 23.38
CA LYS A 55 10.24 6.47 24.30
C LYS A 55 8.92 6.90 24.94
N ALA A 56 7.81 6.89 24.16
CA ALA A 56 6.49 7.22 24.68
C ALA A 56 6.04 6.21 25.74
N LEU A 57 6.18 4.90 25.49
CA LEU A 57 5.84 3.84 26.43
C LEU A 57 6.70 3.89 27.71
N ASP A 58 8.01 4.05 27.56
CA ASP A 58 8.94 4.19 28.69
C ASP A 58 8.58 5.39 29.58
N SER A 59 8.15 6.51 28.99
CA SER A 59 7.80 7.74 29.74
C SER A 59 6.59 7.59 30.66
N ILE A 60 5.74 6.59 30.39
CA ILE A 60 4.55 6.27 31.19
C ILE A 60 4.71 4.95 31.96
N GLY A 61 5.91 4.38 31.98
CA GLY A 61 6.24 3.17 32.75
C GLY A 61 5.66 1.87 32.18
N ILE A 62 5.39 1.82 30.86
CA ILE A 62 4.94 0.60 30.16
C ILE A 62 6.17 -0.12 29.59
N ASP A 63 6.51 -1.25 30.19
CA ASP A 63 7.61 -2.13 29.80
C ASP A 63 7.16 -3.44 29.13
N GLN A 64 5.87 -3.76 29.26
CA GLN A 64 5.26 -4.95 28.66
C GLN A 64 4.07 -4.56 27.78
N LEU A 65 3.95 -5.22 26.63
CA LEU A 65 2.84 -5.03 25.72
C LEU A 65 1.64 -5.90 26.10
N THR A 66 0.43 -5.42 25.83
CA THR A 66 -0.81 -6.16 26.15
C THR A 66 -0.97 -7.44 25.32
N SER A 67 -0.60 -7.40 24.05
CA SER A 67 -0.74 -8.53 23.11
C SER A 67 0.50 -8.62 22.19
N PRO A 68 1.68 -8.95 22.76
CA PRO A 68 2.92 -8.97 22.00
C PRO A 68 2.91 -9.98 20.83
N GLU A 69 2.13 -11.06 20.94
CA GLU A 69 1.96 -12.09 19.91
C GLU A 69 1.30 -11.57 18.63
N LYS A 70 0.57 -10.45 18.70
CA LYS A 70 -0.07 -9.79 17.54
C LYS A 70 0.81 -8.73 16.91
N VAL A 71 1.94 -8.40 17.54
CA VAL A 71 2.81 -7.31 17.09
C VAL A 71 3.78 -7.82 16.03
N VAL A 72 3.82 -7.09 14.92
CA VAL A 72 4.78 -7.26 13.83
C VAL A 72 5.65 -6.02 13.79
N LEU A 73 6.92 -6.15 14.14
CA LEU A 73 7.93 -5.12 13.92
C LEU A 73 8.68 -5.40 12.63
N VAL A 74 8.89 -4.38 11.81
CA VAL A 74 9.57 -4.52 10.52
C VAL A 74 10.61 -3.44 10.31
N THR A 75 11.76 -3.82 9.74
CA THR A 75 12.78 -2.92 9.20
C THR A 75 12.60 -2.85 7.69
N ASP A 76 11.91 -1.83 7.20
CA ASP A 76 11.60 -1.63 5.79
C ASP A 76 11.90 -0.21 5.26
N HIS A 77 12.05 0.76 6.15
CA HIS A 77 12.40 2.14 5.79
C HIS A 77 13.92 2.35 5.76
N GLU A 78 14.64 1.91 6.78
CA GLU A 78 16.08 2.15 6.94
C GLU A 78 16.92 0.88 6.65
N VAL A 79 16.51 0.12 5.64
CA VAL A 79 17.11 -1.19 5.31
C VAL A 79 18.63 -1.11 5.06
N LEU A 80 19.10 -0.02 4.44
CA LEU A 80 20.50 0.18 4.09
C LEU A 80 21.34 0.87 5.19
N TYR A 81 20.69 1.29 6.29
CA TYR A 81 21.35 2.07 7.33
C TYR A 81 22.17 3.25 6.79
N GLY A 82 21.54 4.08 5.96
CA GLY A 82 22.17 5.19 5.27
C GLY A 82 22.76 6.29 6.18
N SER A 83 22.64 6.15 7.50
CA SER A 83 23.19 7.10 8.47
C SER A 83 23.49 6.42 9.82
N PRO A 84 24.36 7.03 10.68
CA PRO A 84 24.55 6.56 12.06
C PRO A 84 23.26 6.54 12.88
N ARG A 85 22.32 7.46 12.58
CA ARG A 85 20.98 7.48 13.21
C ARG A 85 20.17 6.24 12.84
N ALA A 86 20.17 5.85 11.59
CA ALA A 86 19.49 4.65 11.12
C ALA A 86 20.05 3.38 11.78
N ALA A 87 21.39 3.30 11.92
CA ALA A 87 22.04 2.20 12.64
C ALA A 87 21.64 2.15 14.13
N LEU A 88 21.54 3.32 14.78
CA LEU A 88 21.07 3.41 16.16
C LEU A 88 19.59 2.97 16.27
N TYR A 89 18.75 3.35 15.31
CA TYR A 89 17.34 2.92 15.26
C TYR A 89 17.25 1.40 15.13
N GLY A 90 18.03 0.78 14.23
CA GLY A 90 18.07 -0.67 14.11
C GLY A 90 18.50 -1.38 15.40
N ALA A 91 19.49 -0.83 16.12
CA ALA A 91 19.89 -1.38 17.43
C ALA A 91 18.76 -1.26 18.47
N THR A 92 18.07 -0.10 18.52
CA THR A 92 16.93 0.14 19.41
C THR A 92 15.78 -0.82 19.08
N ASN A 93 15.49 -1.03 17.79
CA ASN A 93 14.42 -1.91 17.33
C ASN A 93 14.67 -3.36 17.75
N ARG A 94 15.91 -3.87 17.61
CA ARG A 94 16.28 -5.21 18.09
C ARG A 94 16.14 -5.35 19.60
N GLN A 95 16.54 -4.34 20.36
CA GLN A 95 16.38 -4.31 21.82
C GLN A 95 14.89 -4.33 22.22
N ALA A 96 14.07 -3.48 21.60
CA ALA A 96 12.64 -3.42 21.83
C ALA A 96 11.94 -4.74 21.51
N ALA A 97 12.23 -5.31 20.33
CA ALA A 97 11.68 -6.60 19.90
C ALA A 97 11.94 -7.71 20.93
N LYS A 98 13.17 -7.76 21.48
CA LYS A 98 13.56 -8.72 22.51
C LYS A 98 12.89 -8.41 23.85
N ALA A 99 12.92 -7.16 24.31
CA ALA A 99 12.37 -6.76 25.60
C ALA A 99 10.85 -6.97 25.69
N TRP A 100 10.14 -6.65 24.60
CA TRP A 100 8.68 -6.81 24.52
C TRP A 100 8.24 -8.21 24.14
N ASN A 101 9.17 -9.11 23.79
CA ASN A 101 8.88 -10.47 23.35
C ASN A 101 7.82 -10.50 22.24
N VAL A 102 7.99 -9.65 21.22
CA VAL A 102 7.00 -9.53 20.13
C VAL A 102 6.86 -10.81 19.33
N GLY A 103 5.64 -11.08 18.84
CA GLY A 103 5.36 -12.28 18.07
C GLY A 103 6.17 -12.40 16.77
N HIS A 104 6.40 -11.26 16.12
CA HIS A 104 7.12 -11.22 14.85
C HIS A 104 8.05 -10.03 14.79
N PHE A 105 9.33 -10.28 14.49
CA PHE A 105 10.31 -9.25 14.16
C PHE A 105 11.01 -9.57 12.86
N PHE A 106 10.77 -8.76 11.86
CA PHE A 106 11.40 -8.85 10.53
C PHE A 106 12.48 -7.78 10.43
N ASP A 107 13.69 -8.16 10.78
CA ASP A 107 14.87 -7.31 10.70
C ASP A 107 15.37 -7.18 9.25
N VAL A 108 16.41 -6.39 9.02
CA VAL A 108 17.06 -6.19 7.72
C VAL A 108 17.27 -7.52 6.98
N GLY A 109 16.86 -7.56 5.70
CA GLY A 109 16.97 -8.75 4.86
C GLY A 109 15.94 -9.84 5.18
N ARG A 110 14.90 -9.53 5.95
CA ARG A 110 13.82 -10.45 6.29
C ARG A 110 12.47 -9.78 6.05
N GLY A 111 11.51 -10.51 5.47
CA GLY A 111 10.19 -10.00 5.16
C GLY A 111 10.18 -9.05 3.96
N GLY A 112 10.42 -7.78 4.17
CA GLY A 112 10.38 -6.73 3.16
C GLY A 112 9.48 -5.59 3.59
N HIS A 113 8.74 -5.00 2.64
CA HIS A 113 7.84 -3.87 2.89
C HIS A 113 6.63 -4.30 3.73
N GLY A 114 6.44 -3.66 4.90
CA GLY A 114 5.40 -4.01 5.88
C GLY A 114 3.98 -3.98 5.34
N HIS A 115 3.74 -3.27 4.25
CA HIS A 115 2.42 -3.20 3.61
C HIS A 115 2.20 -4.24 2.49
N ILE A 116 3.14 -5.19 2.30
CA ILE A 116 3.08 -6.21 1.25
C ILE A 116 3.29 -7.61 1.83
N PHE A 117 4.46 -7.89 2.43
CA PHE A 117 4.82 -9.25 2.84
C PHE A 117 3.85 -9.89 3.84
N PRO A 118 3.15 -9.16 4.74
CA PRO A 118 2.21 -9.80 5.65
C PRO A 118 1.06 -10.53 4.95
N MET A 119 0.62 -10.01 3.79
CA MET A 119 -0.39 -10.67 2.95
C MET A 119 0.20 -11.90 2.22
N GLU A 120 1.45 -11.79 1.72
CA GLU A 120 2.15 -12.90 1.05
C GLU A 120 2.47 -14.05 2.01
N MET A 121 2.78 -13.73 3.28
CA MET A 121 3.14 -14.72 4.31
C MET A 121 1.94 -15.21 5.13
N GLY A 122 0.74 -14.70 4.91
CA GLY A 122 -0.47 -15.08 5.63
C GLY A 122 -0.56 -14.60 7.07
N LEU A 123 0.17 -13.53 7.42
CA LEU A 123 0.02 -12.83 8.71
C LEU A 123 -1.24 -11.97 8.72
N VAL A 124 -1.68 -11.52 7.55
CA VAL A 124 -2.98 -10.87 7.32
C VAL A 124 -3.78 -11.72 6.36
N SER A 125 -5.04 -11.93 6.68
CA SER A 125 -5.99 -12.73 5.91
C SER A 125 -7.32 -11.99 5.72
N PRO A 126 -8.18 -12.41 4.78
CA PRO A 126 -9.51 -11.81 4.61
C PRO A 126 -10.29 -11.72 5.93
N GLY A 127 -10.96 -10.60 6.16
CA GLY A 127 -11.74 -10.36 7.36
C GLY A 127 -10.92 -9.97 8.60
N ASN A 128 -9.60 -9.75 8.48
CA ASN A 128 -8.78 -9.23 9.56
C ASN A 128 -8.94 -7.72 9.72
N PHE A 129 -8.77 -7.26 10.96
CA PHE A 129 -8.64 -5.85 11.32
C PHE A 129 -7.20 -5.57 11.77
N VAL A 130 -6.58 -4.53 11.22
CA VAL A 130 -5.17 -4.18 11.44
C VAL A 130 -5.05 -2.74 11.91
N PHE A 131 -4.25 -2.51 12.96
CA PHE A 131 -3.72 -1.18 13.27
C PHE A 131 -2.26 -1.06 12.83
N ASP A 132 -1.94 0.10 12.27
CA ASP A 132 -0.62 0.43 11.78
C ASP A 132 -0.24 1.87 12.15
N ASN A 133 1.03 2.16 12.27
CA ASN A 133 1.51 3.54 12.44
C ASN A 133 1.65 4.28 11.10
N ASP A 134 1.67 3.59 9.96
CA ASP A 134 1.79 4.18 8.63
C ASP A 134 0.48 4.13 7.83
N ARG A 135 0.34 5.08 6.86
CA ARG A 135 -0.90 5.26 6.10
C ARG A 135 -1.17 4.17 5.06
N HIS A 136 -0.12 3.55 4.51
CA HIS A 136 -0.29 2.52 3.48
C HIS A 136 -0.74 1.17 4.04
N CYS A 137 -1.09 1.08 5.32
CA CYS A 137 -1.84 -0.05 5.88
C CYS A 137 -3.15 -0.33 5.11
N THR A 138 -3.67 0.63 4.37
CA THR A 138 -4.82 0.45 3.46
C THR A 138 -4.58 -0.65 2.43
N ASN A 139 -3.32 -1.01 2.14
CA ASN A 139 -2.97 -2.09 1.22
C ASN A 139 -3.53 -3.46 1.65
N VAL A 140 -3.77 -3.68 2.95
CA VAL A 140 -4.40 -4.94 3.40
C VAL A 140 -5.83 -5.11 2.86
N GLY A 141 -6.45 -4.03 2.38
CA GLY A 141 -7.71 -4.07 1.68
C GLY A 141 -7.67 -4.90 0.40
N ALA A 142 -6.51 -5.06 -0.22
CA ALA A 142 -6.30 -5.90 -1.41
C ALA A 142 -6.68 -7.38 -1.18
N ILE A 143 -6.52 -7.86 0.04
CA ILE A 143 -6.89 -9.23 0.44
C ILE A 143 -8.27 -9.30 1.11
N GLY A 144 -8.99 -8.17 1.23
CA GLY A 144 -10.28 -8.10 1.93
C GLY A 144 -10.15 -8.04 3.45
N ALA A 145 -9.11 -7.39 3.93
CA ALA A 145 -8.92 -6.97 5.32
C ALA A 145 -9.16 -5.47 5.48
N VAL A 146 -9.21 -4.97 6.71
CA VAL A 146 -9.31 -3.54 7.01
C VAL A 146 -8.09 -3.10 7.80
N GLY A 147 -7.35 -2.11 7.30
CA GLY A 147 -6.19 -1.53 7.97
C GLY A 147 -6.39 -0.05 8.22
N PHE A 148 -6.17 0.38 9.45
CA PHE A 148 -6.28 1.79 9.84
C PHE A 148 -4.99 2.32 10.44
N ARG A 149 -4.58 3.48 9.92
CA ARG A 149 -3.47 4.23 10.47
C ARG A 149 -3.87 4.91 11.77
N VAL A 150 -3.06 4.70 12.81
CA VAL A 150 -3.20 5.43 14.08
C VAL A 150 -1.93 6.25 14.42
N GLY A 151 -0.93 6.27 13.56
CA GLY A 151 0.28 7.05 13.78
C GLY A 151 0.98 6.73 15.10
N LEU A 152 1.36 7.74 15.87
CA LEU A 152 1.99 7.55 17.19
C LEU A 152 1.04 7.02 18.27
N GLU A 153 -0.28 7.09 18.06
CA GLU A 153 -1.28 6.45 18.93
C GLU A 153 -1.19 4.90 18.90
N ILE A 154 -0.37 4.34 18.01
CA ILE A 154 -0.02 2.93 18.05
C ILE A 154 0.56 2.53 19.41
N SER A 155 1.22 3.46 20.12
CA SER A 155 1.68 3.25 21.52
C SER A 155 0.52 2.89 22.46
N ARG A 156 -0.66 3.49 22.27
CA ARG A 156 -1.86 3.12 23.02
C ARG A 156 -2.30 1.70 22.70
N VAL A 157 -2.33 1.33 21.41
CA VAL A 157 -2.67 -0.05 21.01
C VAL A 157 -1.72 -1.05 21.64
N LEU A 158 -0.43 -0.77 21.66
CA LEU A 158 0.58 -1.62 22.29
C LEU A 158 0.39 -1.73 23.81
N ALA A 159 0.02 -0.63 24.48
CA ALA A 159 -0.18 -0.59 25.92
C ALA A 159 -1.51 -1.20 26.37
N THR A 160 -2.59 -1.09 25.59
CA THR A 160 -3.96 -1.43 26.01
C THR A 160 -4.65 -2.51 25.19
N GLY A 161 -4.05 -2.91 24.05
CA GLY A 161 -4.61 -3.87 23.09
C GLY A 161 -5.61 -3.26 22.10
N THR A 162 -5.93 -1.97 22.20
CA THR A 162 -6.93 -1.31 21.35
C THR A 162 -6.67 0.18 21.19
N ASN A 163 -7.38 0.83 20.28
CA ASN A 163 -7.54 2.27 20.20
C ASN A 163 -8.96 2.61 19.76
N TRP A 164 -9.45 3.79 20.12
CA TRP A 164 -10.74 4.26 19.64
C TRP A 164 -10.67 4.64 18.16
N ILE A 165 -11.74 4.39 17.45
CA ILE A 165 -12.00 4.92 16.11
C ILE A 165 -13.45 5.40 16.03
N MET A 166 -13.72 6.38 15.18
CA MET A 166 -15.06 6.62 14.68
C MET A 166 -15.24 5.76 13.42
N VAL A 167 -16.32 4.99 13.34
CA VAL A 167 -16.58 4.15 12.16
C VAL A 167 -16.71 5.04 10.92
N PRO A 168 -15.86 4.87 9.89
CA PRO A 168 -15.91 5.72 8.69
C PRO A 168 -17.12 5.39 7.82
N HIS A 169 -17.57 6.37 7.02
CA HIS A 169 -18.48 6.09 5.91
C HIS A 169 -17.77 5.33 4.81
N SER A 170 -18.50 4.45 4.13
CA SER A 170 -18.04 3.75 2.93
C SER A 170 -18.55 4.45 1.67
N LEU A 171 -17.68 4.51 0.63
CA LEU A 171 -17.97 4.91 -0.73
C LEU A 171 -17.86 3.68 -1.63
N LEU A 172 -18.69 3.57 -2.66
CA LEU A 172 -18.64 2.45 -3.60
C LEU A 172 -18.22 2.93 -4.98
N LEU A 173 -17.14 2.34 -5.50
CA LEU A 173 -16.69 2.55 -6.87
C LEU A 173 -16.83 1.27 -7.68
N THR A 174 -17.73 1.29 -8.65
CA THR A 174 -17.99 0.15 -9.55
C THR A 174 -17.12 0.27 -10.79
N LEU A 175 -16.31 -0.75 -11.06
CA LEU A 175 -15.46 -0.85 -12.23
C LEU A 175 -16.19 -1.66 -13.32
N LYS A 176 -16.40 -1.05 -14.51
CA LYS A 176 -17.07 -1.67 -15.65
C LYS A 176 -16.07 -1.97 -16.77
N GLY A 177 -16.28 -3.08 -17.47
CA GLY A 177 -15.40 -3.50 -18.55
C GLY A 177 -14.06 -4.06 -18.05
N ARG A 178 -13.06 -4.09 -18.92
CA ARG A 178 -11.71 -4.62 -18.65
C ARG A 178 -10.64 -3.60 -18.96
N LEU A 179 -9.52 -3.67 -18.22
CA LEU A 179 -8.35 -2.85 -18.52
C LEU A 179 -7.81 -3.21 -19.91
N PRO A 180 -7.53 -2.21 -20.76
CA PRO A 180 -6.87 -2.42 -22.04
C PRO A 180 -5.46 -3.01 -21.88
N PRO A 181 -4.90 -3.66 -22.91
CA PRO A 181 -3.49 -4.02 -22.94
C PRO A 181 -2.59 -2.80 -22.68
N TYR A 182 -1.49 -3.00 -21.97
CA TYR A 182 -0.52 -1.96 -21.54
C TYR A 182 -1.03 -0.93 -20.53
N VAL A 183 -2.28 -1.00 -20.09
CA VAL A 183 -2.81 -0.23 -18.97
C VAL A 183 -2.67 -1.06 -17.69
N HIS A 184 -1.99 -0.51 -16.72
CA HIS A 184 -1.75 -1.15 -15.44
C HIS A 184 -2.79 -0.67 -14.41
N ALA A 185 -3.04 -1.48 -13.37
CA ALA A 185 -3.91 -1.07 -12.26
C ALA A 185 -3.50 0.27 -11.62
N ARG A 186 -2.21 0.62 -11.68
CA ARG A 186 -1.73 1.92 -11.23
C ARG A 186 -2.24 3.08 -12.09
N ASP A 187 -2.38 2.91 -13.41
CA ASP A 187 -2.99 3.94 -14.26
C ASP A 187 -4.46 4.17 -13.87
N LEU A 188 -5.19 3.10 -13.58
CA LEU A 188 -6.56 3.23 -13.05
C LEU A 188 -6.56 3.98 -11.71
N GLY A 189 -5.63 3.69 -10.81
CA GLY A 189 -5.51 4.42 -9.54
C GLY A 189 -5.29 5.92 -9.76
N THR A 190 -4.36 6.29 -10.63
CA THR A 190 -4.10 7.71 -10.96
C THR A 190 -5.25 8.35 -11.71
N HIS A 191 -5.95 7.58 -12.55
CA HIS A 191 -7.17 8.03 -13.23
C HIS A 191 -8.29 8.36 -12.23
N ILE A 192 -8.52 7.52 -11.22
CA ILE A 192 -9.45 7.81 -10.12
C ILE A 192 -9.10 9.16 -9.48
N GLY A 193 -7.83 9.36 -9.15
CA GLY A 193 -7.36 10.63 -8.58
C GLY A 193 -7.64 11.83 -9.49
N ARG A 194 -7.40 11.67 -10.79
CA ARG A 194 -7.70 12.69 -11.81
C ARG A 194 -9.20 13.02 -11.86
N LEU A 195 -10.07 12.01 -11.92
CA LEU A 195 -11.52 12.20 -11.98
C LEU A 195 -12.06 12.90 -10.73
N ILE A 196 -11.55 12.56 -9.55
CA ILE A 196 -11.90 13.26 -8.29
C ILE A 196 -11.45 14.71 -8.37
N LYS A 197 -10.22 14.98 -8.80
CA LYS A 197 -9.71 16.37 -8.94
C LYS A 197 -10.52 17.22 -9.92
N LEU A 198 -10.99 16.62 -11.01
CA LEU A 198 -11.81 17.30 -12.02
C LEU A 198 -13.30 17.44 -11.60
N GLY A 199 -13.69 16.80 -10.49
CA GLY A 199 -15.08 16.78 -10.04
C GLY A 199 -15.99 15.85 -10.85
N GLU A 200 -15.42 15.00 -11.69
CA GLU A 200 -16.16 13.99 -12.48
C GLU A 200 -16.64 12.82 -11.60
N ILE A 201 -15.89 12.52 -10.54
CA ILE A 201 -16.33 11.68 -9.42
C ILE A 201 -16.42 12.57 -8.19
N PRO A 202 -17.62 12.75 -7.60
CA PRO A 202 -17.82 13.68 -6.49
C PRO A 202 -17.39 13.07 -5.14
N PHE A 203 -16.32 12.27 -5.11
CA PHE A 203 -15.81 11.66 -3.90
C PHE A 203 -14.94 12.64 -3.14
N ASP A 204 -15.22 12.77 -1.85
CA ASP A 204 -14.31 13.25 -0.84
C ASP A 204 -13.87 12.01 -0.05
N LEU A 205 -12.58 11.65 -0.13
CA LEU A 205 -12.01 10.45 0.48
C LEU A 205 -11.55 10.64 1.92
N ASP A 206 -11.52 11.89 2.41
CA ASP A 206 -11.03 12.18 3.75
C ASP A 206 -11.81 11.43 4.82
N TYR A 207 -11.10 10.59 5.57
CA TYR A 207 -11.66 9.73 6.62
C TYR A 207 -12.78 8.80 6.14
N LYS A 208 -12.71 8.27 4.93
CA LYS A 208 -13.69 7.33 4.36
C LYS A 208 -13.01 6.04 3.89
N ILE A 209 -13.82 5.01 3.71
CA ILE A 209 -13.40 3.73 3.12
C ILE A 209 -13.88 3.70 1.69
N LEU A 210 -12.96 3.47 0.74
CA LEU A 210 -13.31 3.21 -0.65
C LEU A 210 -13.45 1.70 -0.87
N GLU A 211 -14.64 1.23 -1.18
CA GLU A 211 -14.92 -0.14 -1.57
C GLU A 211 -15.03 -0.24 -3.09
N PHE A 212 -14.38 -1.25 -3.67
CA PHE A 212 -14.44 -1.55 -5.09
C PHE A 212 -15.49 -2.63 -5.38
N ALA A 213 -16.16 -2.49 -6.52
CA ALA A 213 -17.13 -3.46 -7.05
C ALA A 213 -16.95 -3.65 -8.57
N GLY A 214 -17.64 -4.63 -9.13
CA GLY A 214 -17.59 -4.98 -10.56
C GLY A 214 -16.89 -6.33 -10.79
N ASP A 215 -16.33 -6.55 -11.98
CA ASP A 215 -15.53 -7.74 -12.29
C ASP A 215 -14.13 -7.62 -11.67
N LEU A 216 -14.03 -7.93 -10.37
CA LEU A 216 -12.79 -7.83 -9.60
C LEU A 216 -11.85 -9.03 -9.79
N ASP A 217 -12.29 -10.11 -10.43
CA ASP A 217 -11.46 -11.28 -10.69
C ASP A 217 -10.36 -11.02 -11.73
N GLN A 218 -10.50 -9.96 -12.51
CA GLN A 218 -9.45 -9.50 -13.44
C GLN A 218 -8.22 -8.93 -12.72
N PHE A 219 -8.33 -8.55 -11.44
CA PHE A 219 -7.26 -7.92 -10.68
C PHE A 219 -6.53 -8.94 -9.81
N SER A 220 -5.25 -9.20 -10.12
CA SER A 220 -4.34 -9.96 -9.27
C SER A 220 -4.16 -9.28 -7.91
N LEU A 221 -3.53 -9.97 -6.94
CA LEU A 221 -3.21 -9.36 -5.65
C LEU A 221 -2.33 -8.12 -5.82
N ALA A 222 -1.33 -8.16 -6.71
CA ALA A 222 -0.48 -7.00 -7.02
C ALA A 222 -1.28 -5.82 -7.58
N ALA A 223 -2.20 -6.08 -8.52
CA ALA A 223 -3.08 -5.05 -9.08
C ALA A 223 -3.98 -4.41 -8.01
N ARG A 224 -4.52 -5.21 -7.09
CA ARG A 224 -5.33 -4.73 -5.96
C ARG A 224 -4.50 -3.89 -4.99
N VAL A 225 -3.25 -4.28 -4.69
CA VAL A 225 -2.33 -3.50 -3.86
C VAL A 225 -2.04 -2.14 -4.51
N ALA A 226 -1.80 -2.08 -5.81
CA ALA A 226 -1.61 -0.82 -6.53
C ALA A 226 -2.85 0.09 -6.42
N LEU A 227 -4.06 -0.50 -6.51
CA LEU A 227 -5.33 0.24 -6.37
C LEU A 227 -5.65 0.63 -4.92
N CYS A 228 -5.19 -0.11 -3.92
CA CYS A 228 -5.33 0.30 -2.52
C CYS A 228 -4.40 1.48 -2.18
N SER A 229 -3.21 1.48 -2.74
CA SER A 229 -2.16 2.45 -2.45
C SER A 229 -2.50 3.88 -2.92
N THR A 230 -3.19 4.04 -4.04
CA THR A 230 -3.48 5.34 -4.65
C THR A 230 -4.53 6.17 -3.88
N PRO A 231 -5.71 5.67 -3.52
CA PRO A 231 -6.70 6.42 -2.75
C PRO A 231 -6.18 6.89 -1.39
N THR A 232 -5.21 6.18 -0.82
CA THR A 232 -4.52 6.56 0.41
C THR A 232 -3.87 7.93 0.31
N GLU A 233 -3.25 8.24 -0.81
CA GLU A 233 -2.63 9.55 -1.05
C GLU A 233 -3.66 10.65 -1.32
N LEU A 234 -4.92 10.28 -1.54
CA LEU A 234 -6.06 11.18 -1.74
C LEU A 234 -6.92 11.35 -0.47
N GLY A 235 -6.48 10.82 0.68
CA GLY A 235 -7.15 10.98 1.97
C GLY A 235 -7.94 9.77 2.46
N ALA A 236 -8.06 8.69 1.67
CA ALA A 236 -8.79 7.49 2.10
C ALA A 236 -8.20 6.91 3.41
N TYR A 237 -9.09 6.69 4.37
CA TYR A 237 -8.72 6.09 5.65
C TYR A 237 -8.63 4.57 5.56
N GLY A 238 -9.41 3.97 4.67
CA GLY A 238 -9.35 2.56 4.31
C GLY A 238 -9.68 2.33 2.84
N VAL A 239 -9.25 1.19 2.32
CA VAL A 239 -9.66 0.70 0.99
C VAL A 239 -10.06 -0.75 1.16
N PHE A 240 -11.06 -1.20 0.42
CA PHE A 240 -11.56 -2.56 0.54
C PHE A 240 -11.89 -3.16 -0.83
N PHE A 241 -11.29 -4.31 -1.09
CA PHE A 241 -11.67 -5.21 -2.17
C PHE A 241 -12.35 -6.44 -1.58
N PRO A 242 -13.60 -6.73 -1.90
CA PRO A 242 -14.19 -8.02 -1.59
C PRO A 242 -13.28 -9.15 -2.12
N PRO A 243 -12.94 -10.17 -1.30
CA PRO A 243 -12.05 -11.23 -1.72
C PRO A 243 -12.61 -12.00 -2.92
N SER A 244 -11.81 -12.11 -3.99
CA SER A 244 -12.13 -12.96 -5.15
C SER A 244 -11.72 -14.41 -4.88
N SER A 245 -12.11 -15.32 -5.78
CA SER A 245 -11.72 -16.73 -5.70
C SER A 245 -10.20 -16.91 -5.64
N ALA A 246 -9.45 -16.19 -6.48
CA ALA A 246 -7.99 -16.24 -6.52
C ALA A 246 -7.36 -15.72 -5.22
N VAL A 247 -7.92 -14.67 -4.63
CA VAL A 247 -7.47 -14.13 -3.33
C VAL A 247 -7.75 -15.12 -2.21
N LEU A 248 -8.90 -15.77 -2.20
CA LEU A 248 -9.24 -16.81 -1.20
C LEU A 248 -8.33 -18.03 -1.34
N GLU A 249 -8.02 -18.46 -2.56
CA GLU A 249 -7.07 -19.54 -2.81
C GLU A 249 -5.68 -19.21 -2.29
N HIS A 250 -5.18 -17.98 -2.58
CA HIS A 250 -3.93 -17.49 -2.02
C HIS A 250 -3.96 -17.50 -0.48
N ALA A 251 -4.98 -16.91 0.12
CA ALA A 251 -5.12 -16.84 1.57
C ALA A 251 -5.17 -18.24 2.21
N ASN A 252 -5.94 -19.18 1.64
CA ASN A 252 -6.02 -20.56 2.13
C ASN A 252 -4.67 -21.30 2.09
N ARG A 253 -3.81 -20.95 1.12
CA ARG A 253 -2.47 -21.56 1.00
C ARG A 253 -1.48 -21.03 2.06
N VAL A 254 -1.58 -19.76 2.44
CA VAL A 254 -0.57 -19.09 3.26
C VAL A 254 -1.00 -18.72 4.67
N ALA A 255 -2.30 -18.66 4.97
CA ALA A 255 -2.83 -18.18 6.25
C ALA A 255 -2.23 -18.92 7.45
N LYS A 256 -1.82 -18.16 8.45
CA LYS A 256 -1.24 -18.70 9.70
C LYS A 256 -2.31 -19.03 10.76
N SER A 257 -3.54 -18.53 10.55
CA SER A 257 -4.69 -18.75 11.43
C SER A 257 -5.96 -18.89 10.62
N PRO A 258 -7.00 -19.55 11.15
CA PRO A 258 -8.30 -19.57 10.51
C PRO A 258 -8.83 -18.16 10.28
N PHE A 259 -9.43 -17.92 9.12
CA PHE A 259 -10.02 -16.63 8.75
C PHE A 259 -11.44 -16.81 8.21
N MET A 260 -12.19 -15.73 8.17
CA MET A 260 -13.52 -15.67 7.56
C MET A 260 -13.61 -14.39 6.75
N ALA A 261 -13.80 -14.55 5.44
CA ALA A 261 -13.99 -13.43 4.52
C ALA A 261 -15.34 -12.75 4.79
N GLU A 262 -15.34 -11.43 4.73
CA GLU A 262 -16.55 -10.62 4.87
C GLU A 262 -16.88 -9.94 3.53
N TYR A 263 -18.18 -9.82 3.26
CA TYR A 263 -18.73 -9.19 2.07
C TYR A 263 -19.85 -8.23 2.47
N SER A 264 -20.00 -7.16 1.72
CA SER A 264 -21.09 -6.21 1.93
C SER A 264 -22.45 -6.85 1.68
N ASP A 265 -23.43 -6.51 2.51
CA ASP A 265 -24.79 -6.94 2.29
C ASP A 265 -25.36 -6.29 1.01
N PRO A 266 -26.25 -6.95 0.27
CA PRO A 266 -26.81 -6.39 -0.97
C PRO A 266 -27.48 -5.03 -0.78
N SER A 267 -28.04 -4.79 0.41
CA SER A 267 -28.68 -3.54 0.80
C SER A 267 -27.82 -2.65 1.71
N ALA A 268 -26.50 -2.86 1.75
CA ALA A 268 -25.59 -2.02 2.50
C ALA A 268 -25.65 -0.56 2.03
N HIS A 269 -25.57 0.34 2.98
CA HIS A 269 -25.59 1.77 2.70
C HIS A 269 -24.18 2.28 2.40
N TYR A 270 -24.03 2.99 1.29
CA TYR A 270 -22.83 3.74 0.92
C TYR A 270 -23.19 5.23 0.85
N GLN A 271 -22.34 6.08 1.40
CA GLN A 271 -22.54 7.52 1.41
C GLN A 271 -22.65 8.08 -0.02
N MET A 272 -21.82 7.57 -0.92
CA MET A 272 -21.82 7.89 -2.34
C MET A 272 -21.45 6.67 -3.17
N ARG A 273 -21.87 6.69 -4.43
CA ARG A 273 -21.57 5.65 -5.43
C ARG A 273 -21.11 6.31 -6.71
N ALA A 274 -20.13 5.70 -7.40
CA ALA A 274 -19.69 6.11 -8.71
C ALA A 274 -19.34 4.88 -9.55
N GLU A 275 -19.19 5.08 -10.85
CA GLU A 275 -18.81 4.03 -11.81
C GLU A 275 -17.71 4.56 -12.71
N ILE A 276 -16.79 3.68 -13.12
CA ILE A 276 -15.75 3.97 -14.11
C ILE A 276 -15.80 2.91 -15.19
N ASP A 277 -15.80 3.32 -16.43
CA ASP A 277 -15.58 2.46 -17.58
C ASP A 277 -14.07 2.33 -17.84
N LEU A 278 -13.58 1.08 -17.85
CA LEU A 278 -12.16 0.76 -17.99
C LEU A 278 -11.69 0.67 -19.44
N GLU A 279 -12.61 0.49 -20.41
CA GLU A 279 -12.27 0.08 -21.77
C GLU A 279 -11.51 1.16 -22.57
N ASN A 280 -11.66 2.43 -22.19
CA ASN A 280 -11.05 3.57 -22.86
C ASN A 280 -9.85 4.17 -22.11
N LEU A 281 -9.34 3.47 -21.10
CA LEU A 281 -8.18 3.94 -20.35
C LEU A 281 -6.90 3.84 -21.19
N GLU A 282 -6.02 4.79 -20.99
CA GLU A 282 -4.67 4.83 -21.57
C GLU A 282 -3.61 4.99 -20.47
N PRO A 283 -2.34 4.70 -20.75
CA PRO A 283 -1.27 4.96 -19.79
C PRO A 283 -1.21 6.43 -19.39
N LEU A 284 -1.11 6.67 -18.08
CA LEU A 284 -1.10 8.01 -17.51
C LEU A 284 0.23 8.30 -16.81
N VAL A 285 0.55 9.58 -16.72
CA VAL A 285 1.67 10.08 -15.92
C VAL A 285 1.17 11.17 -14.99
N SER A 286 1.44 11.04 -13.68
CA SER A 286 1.14 12.12 -12.74
C SER A 286 2.26 13.14 -12.73
N LEU A 287 1.90 14.40 -12.97
CA LEU A 287 2.79 15.55 -12.91
C LEU A 287 3.23 15.79 -11.43
N PRO A 288 4.38 16.46 -11.20
CA PRO A 288 4.85 16.79 -9.86
C PRO A 288 3.81 17.47 -8.97
N GLY A 289 3.83 17.16 -7.67
CA GLY A 289 3.01 17.81 -6.66
C GLY A 289 1.69 17.12 -6.33
N GLY A 290 1.49 15.90 -6.78
CA GLY A 290 0.35 15.07 -6.35
C GLY A 290 -0.08 14.04 -7.39
N ILE A 291 -0.46 12.86 -6.91
CA ILE A 291 -0.85 11.73 -7.76
C ILE A 291 -2.09 12.06 -8.64
N GLN A 292 -2.97 12.92 -8.14
CA GLN A 292 -4.18 13.38 -8.84
C GLN A 292 -3.88 14.31 -10.04
N ASN A 293 -2.63 14.75 -10.21
CA ASN A 293 -2.21 15.59 -11.34
C ASN A 293 -1.93 14.74 -12.60
N ALA A 294 -2.68 13.66 -12.80
CA ALA A 294 -2.48 12.74 -13.90
C ALA A 294 -2.93 13.35 -15.24
N VAL A 295 -2.10 13.11 -16.25
CA VAL A 295 -2.36 13.49 -17.65
C VAL A 295 -2.07 12.31 -18.57
N PRO A 296 -2.63 12.27 -19.80
CA PRO A 296 -2.18 11.34 -20.83
C PRO A 296 -0.68 11.43 -21.04
N ILE A 297 -0.02 10.29 -21.20
CA ILE A 297 1.44 10.25 -21.36
C ILE A 297 1.93 11.07 -22.57
N SER A 298 1.09 11.23 -23.58
CA SER A 298 1.36 12.04 -24.78
C SER A 298 1.65 13.52 -24.46
N GLU A 299 1.13 14.05 -23.35
CA GLU A 299 1.36 15.45 -22.94
C GLU A 299 2.78 15.69 -22.38
N VAL A 300 3.47 14.64 -21.94
CA VAL A 300 4.81 14.72 -21.33
C VAL A 300 5.86 13.88 -22.07
N ALA A 301 5.48 13.23 -23.16
CA ALA A 301 6.39 12.40 -23.97
C ALA A 301 7.57 13.25 -24.49
N GLY A 302 8.78 12.66 -24.46
CA GLY A 302 10.02 13.32 -24.88
C GLY A 302 10.70 14.14 -23.78
N LEU A 303 10.10 14.30 -22.59
CA LEU A 303 10.76 14.96 -21.48
C LEU A 303 11.91 14.09 -20.96
N SER A 304 13.14 14.60 -21.01
CA SER A 304 14.35 13.88 -20.52
C SER A 304 14.25 13.58 -19.02
N ILE A 305 14.79 12.45 -18.62
CA ILE A 305 14.86 11.99 -17.23
C ILE A 305 16.29 11.66 -16.83
N ASP A 306 16.62 11.85 -15.54
CA ASP A 306 17.91 11.53 -14.93
C ASP A 306 17.82 10.31 -14.03
N HIS A 307 16.60 9.99 -13.57
CA HIS A 307 16.34 8.98 -12.57
C HIS A 307 15.03 8.23 -12.86
N ALA A 308 15.05 6.92 -12.65
CA ALA A 308 13.89 6.06 -12.70
C ALA A 308 13.86 5.13 -11.47
N PHE A 309 12.67 4.89 -10.93
CA PHE A 309 12.52 3.98 -9.79
C PHE A 309 11.28 3.09 -9.94
N ILE A 310 11.49 1.77 -9.83
CA ILE A 310 10.44 0.75 -9.83
C ILE A 310 10.43 0.09 -8.45
N GLY A 311 9.31 0.21 -7.74
CA GLY A 311 9.20 -0.25 -6.36
C GLY A 311 8.09 0.44 -5.58
N SER A 312 8.29 0.62 -4.27
CA SER A 312 7.33 1.20 -3.34
C SER A 312 6.16 0.25 -3.02
N CYS A 313 5.41 0.55 -1.96
CA CYS A 313 4.30 -0.27 -1.49
C CYS A 313 3.14 -0.43 -2.49
N GLY A 314 3.09 0.36 -3.56
CA GLY A 314 2.04 0.29 -4.57
C GLY A 314 2.42 -0.43 -5.87
N SER A 315 3.69 -0.79 -6.10
CA SER A 315 4.14 -1.40 -7.37
C SER A 315 5.48 -2.10 -7.22
N SER A 316 5.59 -3.00 -6.28
CA SER A 316 6.83 -3.75 -6.01
C SER A 316 6.61 -5.25 -5.79
N MET A 317 5.40 -5.75 -6.03
CA MET A 317 5.15 -7.17 -6.06
C MET A 317 5.79 -7.83 -7.30
N PHE A 318 5.89 -9.13 -7.31
CA PHE A 318 6.58 -9.84 -8.37
C PHE A 318 6.04 -9.50 -9.76
N GLU A 319 4.74 -9.43 -9.91
CA GLU A 319 4.06 -9.17 -11.19
C GLU A 319 4.41 -7.78 -11.74
N ASP A 320 4.54 -6.78 -10.87
CA ASP A 320 4.91 -5.40 -11.24
C ASP A 320 6.34 -5.35 -11.79
N ILE A 321 7.28 -5.98 -11.05
CA ILE A 321 8.70 -5.98 -11.43
C ILE A 321 8.93 -6.88 -12.65
N ALA A 322 8.23 -8.01 -12.75
CA ALA A 322 8.30 -8.88 -13.90
C ALA A 322 7.85 -8.18 -15.18
N ALA A 323 6.74 -7.43 -15.12
CA ALA A 323 6.27 -6.65 -16.26
C ALA A 323 7.31 -5.59 -16.70
N ALA A 324 7.92 -4.90 -15.75
CA ALA A 324 9.00 -3.95 -16.04
C ALA A 324 10.25 -4.63 -16.61
N ALA A 325 10.65 -5.79 -16.06
CA ALA A 325 11.79 -6.55 -16.54
C ALA A 325 11.59 -7.04 -17.98
N GLU A 326 10.38 -7.43 -18.36
CA GLU A 326 10.09 -7.80 -19.76
C GLU A 326 10.26 -6.60 -20.72
N VAL A 327 9.91 -5.40 -20.31
CA VAL A 327 10.21 -4.18 -21.09
C VAL A 327 11.72 -3.96 -21.23
N LEU A 328 12.50 -4.28 -20.20
CA LEU A 328 13.97 -4.14 -20.18
C LEU A 328 14.69 -5.27 -20.94
N ARG A 329 14.03 -6.38 -21.25
CA ARG A 329 14.63 -7.55 -21.89
C ARG A 329 15.34 -7.19 -23.18
N SER A 330 16.62 -7.56 -23.27
CA SER A 330 17.52 -7.27 -24.41
C SER A 330 17.73 -5.77 -24.69
N ARG A 331 17.43 -4.89 -23.72
CA ARG A 331 17.65 -3.46 -23.80
C ARG A 331 18.58 -2.97 -22.70
N LYS A 332 19.07 -1.75 -22.84
CA LYS A 332 19.91 -1.08 -21.83
C LYS A 332 19.23 0.19 -21.35
N VAL A 333 19.37 0.48 -20.08
CA VAL A 333 19.04 1.78 -19.53
C VAL A 333 19.88 2.86 -20.22
N SER A 334 19.25 3.96 -20.60
CA SER A 334 19.91 5.07 -21.29
C SER A 334 21.09 5.63 -20.48
N SER A 335 22.15 5.98 -21.18
CA SER A 335 23.30 6.64 -20.56
C SER A 335 22.86 7.92 -19.85
N GLY A 336 23.26 8.08 -18.59
CA GLY A 336 22.86 9.21 -17.73
C GLY A 336 21.61 8.97 -16.87
N VAL A 337 20.84 7.92 -17.13
CA VAL A 337 19.70 7.54 -16.30
C VAL A 337 20.11 6.54 -15.22
N ARG A 338 19.73 6.78 -13.98
CA ARG A 338 19.89 5.84 -12.86
C ARG A 338 18.58 5.11 -12.66
N LEU A 339 18.50 3.81 -12.96
CA LEU A 339 17.32 2.99 -12.69
C LEU A 339 17.51 2.19 -11.39
N PHE A 340 16.68 2.46 -10.38
CA PHE A 340 16.59 1.65 -9.18
C PHE A 340 15.38 0.71 -9.24
N VAL A 341 15.58 -0.55 -8.82
CA VAL A 341 14.52 -1.56 -8.69
C VAL A 341 14.52 -2.09 -7.26
N VAL A 342 13.37 -2.00 -6.59
CA VAL A 342 13.22 -2.43 -5.19
C VAL A 342 12.10 -3.46 -5.10
N PRO A 343 12.42 -4.76 -4.90
CA PRO A 343 11.42 -5.78 -4.63
C PRO A 343 10.64 -5.45 -3.34
N GLY A 344 9.32 -5.69 -3.34
CA GLY A 344 8.48 -5.41 -2.19
C GLY A 344 8.69 -6.38 -1.03
N SER A 345 9.19 -7.58 -1.32
CA SER A 345 9.38 -8.62 -0.31
C SER A 345 10.54 -9.53 -0.64
N GLU A 346 10.98 -10.28 0.38
CA GLU A 346 11.94 -11.37 0.21
C GLU A 346 11.39 -12.45 -0.74
N GLU A 347 10.08 -12.70 -0.73
CA GLU A 347 9.44 -13.65 -1.64
C GLU A 347 9.53 -13.16 -3.09
N THR A 348 9.24 -11.89 -3.35
CA THR A 348 9.43 -11.28 -4.67
C THR A 348 10.88 -11.40 -5.12
N LEU A 349 11.85 -11.10 -4.24
CA LEU A 349 13.27 -11.22 -4.56
C LEU A 349 13.67 -12.66 -4.91
N LYS A 350 13.19 -13.66 -4.15
CA LYS A 350 13.43 -15.08 -4.42
C LYS A 350 12.84 -15.51 -5.76
N ARG A 351 11.62 -15.08 -6.07
CA ARG A 351 10.97 -15.39 -7.36
C ARG A 351 11.74 -14.78 -8.54
N LEU A 352 12.22 -13.54 -8.41
CA LEU A 352 13.10 -12.92 -9.42
C LEU A 352 14.42 -13.69 -9.61
N ALA A 353 15.05 -14.12 -8.52
CA ALA A 353 16.28 -14.88 -8.55
C ALA A 353 16.10 -16.32 -9.09
N ALA A 354 14.92 -16.90 -8.93
CA ALA A 354 14.58 -18.23 -9.45
C ALA A 354 14.21 -18.23 -10.94
N THR A 355 14.08 -17.05 -11.55
CA THR A 355 13.83 -16.85 -12.98
C THR A 355 15.00 -16.12 -13.63
N ASP A 356 14.97 -15.92 -14.95
CA ASP A 356 15.97 -15.10 -15.66
C ASP A 356 15.74 -13.58 -15.47
N LEU A 357 14.64 -13.16 -14.83
CA LEU A 357 14.29 -11.76 -14.69
C LEU A 357 15.31 -10.95 -13.88
N MET A 358 15.92 -11.55 -12.86
CA MET A 358 17.02 -10.91 -12.13
C MET A 358 18.20 -10.62 -13.06
N GLN A 359 18.57 -11.56 -13.91
CA GLN A 359 19.64 -11.36 -14.90
C GLN A 359 19.26 -10.27 -15.90
N VAL A 360 18.01 -10.25 -16.37
CA VAL A 360 17.49 -9.20 -17.27
C VAL A 360 17.66 -7.80 -16.65
N LEU A 361 17.29 -7.64 -15.37
CA LEU A 361 17.45 -6.36 -14.66
C LEU A 361 18.90 -5.92 -14.58
N ILE A 362 19.80 -6.85 -14.21
CA ILE A 362 21.25 -6.60 -14.11
C ILE A 362 21.83 -6.26 -15.49
N ASP A 363 21.50 -7.04 -16.50
CA ASP A 363 21.99 -6.82 -17.86
C ASP A 363 21.51 -5.50 -18.44
N ALA A 364 20.30 -5.07 -18.11
CA ALA A 364 19.79 -3.75 -18.51
C ALA A 364 20.55 -2.60 -17.84
N GLY A 365 21.26 -2.83 -16.74
CA GLY A 365 21.98 -1.80 -15.97
C GLY A 365 21.14 -1.23 -14.81
N ALA A 366 20.12 -1.94 -14.37
CA ALA A 366 19.35 -1.55 -13.18
C ALA A 366 20.14 -1.82 -11.88
N VAL A 367 19.98 -0.94 -10.90
CA VAL A 367 20.49 -1.12 -9.54
C VAL A 367 19.41 -1.80 -8.72
N VAL A 368 19.54 -3.11 -8.49
CA VAL A 368 18.58 -3.85 -7.67
C VAL A 368 18.93 -3.69 -6.18
N LEU A 369 18.01 -3.20 -5.40
CA LEU A 369 18.17 -2.95 -3.97
C LEU A 369 17.50 -4.06 -3.14
N PRO A 370 17.87 -4.21 -1.85
CA PRO A 370 17.15 -5.12 -0.96
C PRO A 370 15.69 -4.70 -0.77
N PRO A 371 14.78 -5.66 -0.45
CA PRO A 371 13.37 -5.40 -0.21
C PRO A 371 13.12 -4.33 0.86
N GLY A 372 12.21 -3.38 0.57
CA GLY A 372 11.85 -2.28 1.46
C GLY A 372 11.31 -1.06 0.70
N CYS A 373 11.36 0.12 1.32
CA CYS A 373 10.87 1.37 0.75
C CYS A 373 11.78 1.97 -0.34
N GLY A 374 13.09 1.73 -0.28
CA GLY A 374 14.06 2.26 -1.25
C GLY A 374 14.04 3.80 -1.34
N PRO A 375 14.15 4.38 -2.56
CA PRO A 375 14.14 5.83 -2.77
C PRO A 375 12.88 6.54 -2.28
N CYS A 376 11.75 5.83 -2.11
CA CYS A 376 10.50 6.42 -1.66
C CYS A 376 10.53 6.90 -0.20
N ASN A 377 11.49 6.46 0.60
CA ASN A 377 11.63 6.89 2.00
C ASN A 377 12.58 8.09 2.10
N ASP A 378 12.02 9.29 1.99
CA ASP A 378 12.72 10.58 2.24
C ASP A 378 14.16 10.64 1.69
N ALA A 379 14.36 10.07 0.50
CA ALA A 379 15.64 10.04 -0.20
C ALA A 379 16.78 9.32 0.57
N VAL A 380 16.45 8.31 1.37
CA VAL A 380 17.46 7.52 2.11
C VAL A 380 18.45 6.83 1.16
N VAL A 381 18.03 6.51 -0.06
CA VAL A 381 18.88 5.95 -1.10
C VAL A 381 18.65 6.63 -2.45
N GLY A 382 19.74 6.90 -3.20
CA GLY A 382 19.66 7.48 -4.53
C GLY A 382 19.01 8.88 -4.62
N PRO A 383 19.32 9.83 -3.70
CA PRO A 383 18.64 11.12 -3.71
C PRO A 383 18.88 11.89 -5.01
N LEU A 384 17.90 12.71 -5.37
CA LEU A 384 17.99 13.65 -6.48
C LEU A 384 18.64 14.95 -6.05
N HIS A 385 19.48 15.52 -6.92
CA HIS A 385 19.97 16.88 -6.76
C HIS A 385 19.03 17.91 -7.41
N SER A 386 19.34 19.19 -7.24
CA SER A 386 18.59 20.32 -7.81
C SER A 386 18.45 20.19 -9.34
N GLY A 387 17.21 20.32 -9.83
CA GLY A 387 16.87 20.31 -11.25
C GLY A 387 16.73 18.92 -11.90
N GLU A 388 17.08 17.83 -11.22
CA GLU A 388 16.89 16.48 -11.78
C GLU A 388 15.40 16.12 -11.98
N VAL A 389 15.17 15.29 -12.98
CA VAL A 389 13.85 14.78 -13.36
C VAL A 389 13.78 13.27 -13.10
N SER A 390 12.78 12.85 -12.35
CA SER A 390 12.52 11.44 -12.02
C SER A 390 11.18 10.98 -12.55
N ILE A 391 11.10 9.74 -13.03
CA ILE A 391 9.85 9.00 -13.19
C ILE A 391 9.86 7.77 -12.31
N SER A 392 8.77 7.49 -11.59
CA SER A 392 8.77 6.37 -10.65
C SER A 392 7.40 5.73 -10.46
N THR A 393 7.41 4.52 -9.89
CA THR A 393 6.20 3.84 -9.40
C THR A 393 5.93 4.14 -7.91
N ALA A 394 6.55 5.15 -7.33
CA ALA A 394 6.31 5.57 -5.96
C ALA A 394 4.85 5.97 -5.71
N THR A 395 4.41 5.92 -4.46
CA THR A 395 3.01 6.23 -4.11
C THR A 395 2.69 7.71 -4.21
N ASN A 396 3.67 8.59 -3.96
CA ASN A 396 3.49 10.04 -4.09
C ASN A 396 4.72 10.71 -4.71
N ASN A 397 4.51 11.92 -5.20
CA ASN A 397 5.50 12.74 -5.88
C ASN A 397 5.52 14.19 -5.34
N ASN A 398 5.32 14.34 -4.05
CA ASN A 398 5.41 15.63 -3.38
C ASN A 398 6.82 16.23 -3.52
N HIS A 399 6.91 17.55 -3.57
CA HIS A 399 8.18 18.25 -3.67
C HIS A 399 9.14 17.85 -2.54
N GLY A 400 10.37 17.51 -2.90
CA GLY A 400 11.40 17.08 -1.96
C GLY A 400 11.33 15.61 -1.51
N ARG A 401 10.35 14.83 -1.99
CA ARG A 401 10.21 13.42 -1.58
C ARG A 401 11.45 12.58 -1.86
N PHE A 402 12.14 12.83 -2.97
CA PHE A 402 13.34 12.11 -3.39
C PHE A 402 14.63 12.93 -3.28
N GLY A 403 14.68 13.97 -2.43
CA GLY A 403 15.86 14.81 -2.25
C GLY A 403 15.58 16.29 -2.44
N ALA A 404 16.19 16.92 -3.46
CA ALA A 404 16.03 18.35 -3.69
C ALA A 404 14.57 18.75 -3.93
N LYS A 405 14.14 19.89 -3.35
CA LYS A 405 12.76 20.37 -3.41
C LYS A 405 12.31 20.80 -4.81
N ASP A 406 13.24 21.19 -5.65
CA ASP A 406 13.04 21.63 -7.02
C ASP A 406 13.21 20.51 -8.06
N ALA A 407 13.61 19.31 -7.64
CA ALA A 407 13.56 18.12 -8.48
C ALA A 407 12.13 17.81 -8.91
N LYS A 408 11.95 17.39 -10.17
CA LYS A 408 10.64 17.11 -10.76
C LYS A 408 10.34 15.62 -10.68
N LEU A 409 9.32 15.25 -9.92
CA LEU A 409 8.94 13.87 -9.67
C LEU A 409 7.66 13.53 -10.44
N TYR A 410 7.78 12.68 -11.46
CA TYR A 410 6.67 12.12 -12.22
C TYR A 410 6.33 10.73 -11.72
N LEU A 411 5.06 10.34 -11.78
CA LEU A 411 4.65 8.97 -11.48
C LEU A 411 4.07 8.30 -12.71
N GLY A 412 4.47 7.05 -12.91
CA GLY A 412 3.94 6.19 -13.98
C GLY A 412 3.76 4.76 -13.50
N ASN A 413 3.21 3.92 -14.36
CA ASN A 413 3.13 2.48 -14.13
C ASN A 413 4.51 1.81 -14.37
N PRO A 414 4.73 0.55 -13.95
CA PRO A 414 6.02 -0.15 -14.12
C PRO A 414 6.50 -0.22 -15.57
N LEU A 415 5.60 -0.42 -16.53
CA LEU A 415 5.94 -0.49 -17.95
C LEU A 415 6.44 0.88 -18.48
N THR A 416 5.71 1.94 -18.12
CA THR A 416 6.06 3.33 -18.50
C THR A 416 7.41 3.73 -17.91
N VAL A 417 7.67 3.40 -16.63
CA VAL A 417 8.94 3.72 -15.97
C VAL A 417 10.10 2.97 -16.61
N ALA A 418 9.94 1.67 -16.88
CA ALA A 418 10.95 0.86 -17.55
C ALA A 418 11.24 1.35 -18.97
N ALA A 419 10.20 1.63 -19.77
CA ALA A 419 10.34 2.16 -21.12
C ALA A 419 11.06 3.51 -21.12
N SER A 420 10.68 4.40 -20.19
CA SER A 420 11.32 5.72 -20.07
C SER A 420 12.78 5.62 -19.66
N ALA A 421 13.13 4.67 -18.79
CA ALA A 421 14.53 4.42 -18.40
C ALA A 421 15.39 3.97 -19.60
N VAL A 422 14.83 3.17 -20.51
CA VAL A 422 15.51 2.76 -21.76
C VAL A 422 15.65 3.93 -22.72
N ALA A 423 14.58 4.71 -22.90
CA ALA A 423 14.56 5.85 -23.85
C ALA A 423 15.39 7.06 -23.37
N GLY A 424 15.60 7.22 -22.04
CA GLY A 424 16.20 8.41 -21.46
C GLY A 424 15.22 9.59 -21.37
N SER A 425 13.96 9.37 -21.69
CA SER A 425 12.89 10.36 -21.65
C SER A 425 11.55 9.68 -21.40
N ILE A 426 10.56 10.42 -20.92
CA ILE A 426 9.20 9.89 -20.74
C ILE A 426 8.66 9.43 -22.10
N ILE A 427 8.24 8.18 -22.19
CA ILE A 427 7.72 7.58 -23.42
C ILE A 427 6.56 6.63 -23.11
N ASP A 428 5.62 6.55 -24.05
CA ASP A 428 4.56 5.56 -24.01
C ASP A 428 5.17 4.15 -24.22
N PRO A 429 4.95 3.20 -23.30
CA PRO A 429 5.52 1.85 -23.42
C PRO A 429 5.06 1.10 -24.66
N ARG A 430 3.97 1.52 -25.30
CA ARG A 430 3.47 0.96 -26.56
C ARG A 430 4.34 1.33 -27.77
N HIS A 431 5.23 2.31 -27.62
CA HIS A 431 6.07 2.86 -28.69
C HIS A 431 7.58 2.53 -28.53
N LEU A 432 7.94 1.63 -27.60
CA LEU A 432 9.34 1.24 -27.35
C LEU A 432 9.84 0.11 -28.27
#